data_7eca2c2da947b18bd71d4c82ee7f3bb1
#
_entry.id   7eca2c2da947b18bd71d4c82ee7f3bb1
#
_cell.length_a   1.000
_cell.length_b   1.000
_cell.length_c   1.000
_cell.angle_alpha   90.00
_cell.angle_beta   90.00
_cell.angle_gamma   90.00
#
_symmetry.space_group_name_H-M   'P 1'
#
loop_
_entity.id
_entity.type
_entity.pdbx_description
1 polymer ?
#
loop_
_entity_poly.entity_id
_entity_poly.type
_entity_poly.pdbx_seq_one_letter_code
_entity_poly.pdbx_strand_id
1 'polypeptide(L)'
;MLKINAFALFGAILGAQAAAAQTMTLTSPDIAPGARIADEQVLNGFGCTGGNISPALSWSGAPKDTKSFALSVYDPDAPTGSGF
;
A
#
# COMPACT_ATOMS: atom_id res chain seq x y z
N MET A 1 -2.40 10.05 9.28
CA MET A 1 -2.54 8.59 9.24
C MET A 1 -1.97 8.08 7.92
N LEU A 2 -1.04 7.18 7.99
CA LEU A 2 -0.40 6.60 6.80
C LEU A 2 -1.36 5.62 6.12
N LYS A 3 -1.50 5.74 4.81
CA LYS A 3 -2.28 4.81 4.00
C LYS A 3 -1.38 4.12 2.98
N ILE A 4 -1.46 2.81 2.92
CA ILE A 4 -0.72 1.99 1.96
C ILE A 4 -1.72 1.35 1.01
N ASN A 5 -1.52 1.53 -0.28
CA ASN A 5 -2.39 0.99 -1.32
C ASN A 5 -1.59 0.19 -2.33
N ALA A 6 -2.15 -0.92 -2.77
CA ALA A 6 -1.59 -1.73 -3.85
C ALA A 6 -2.56 -1.74 -5.03
N PHE A 7 -2.01 -1.56 -6.21
CA PHE A 7 -2.78 -1.53 -7.46
C PHE A 7 -2.25 -2.59 -8.41
N ALA A 8 -3.16 -3.28 -9.11
CA ALA A 8 -2.81 -4.19 -10.18
C ALA A 8 -2.98 -3.49 -11.52
N LEU A 9 -1.95 -3.56 -12.35
CA LEU A 9 -1.99 -3.07 -13.73
C LEU A 9 -2.09 -4.26 -14.67
N PHE A 10 -3.10 -4.26 -15.52
CA PHE A 10 -3.28 -5.29 -16.54
C PHE A 10 -3.41 -4.68 -17.92
N GLY A 11 -3.10 -5.49 -18.94
CA GLY A 11 -3.10 -5.03 -20.32
C GLY A 11 -4.46 -4.50 -20.76
N ALA A 12 -4.45 -3.56 -21.71
CA ALA A 12 -5.66 -2.95 -22.20
C ALA A 12 -6.64 -4.00 -22.74
N ILE A 13 -7.81 -4.07 -22.16
CA ILE A 13 -8.89 -4.89 -22.66
C ILE A 13 -9.83 -3.95 -23.43
N LEU A 14 -9.88 -4.13 -24.74
CA LEU A 14 -10.84 -3.45 -25.58
C LEU A 14 -12.18 -4.15 -25.47
N GLY A 15 -13.05 -3.64 -24.63
CA GLY A 15 -14.41 -4.16 -24.51
C GLY A 15 -15.05 -3.65 -23.21
N ALA A 16 -16.25 -3.12 -23.34
CA ALA A 16 -17.06 -2.75 -22.19
C ALA A 16 -17.59 -4.00 -21.50
N GLN A 17 -16.73 -4.73 -20.84
CA GLN A 17 -17.17 -5.75 -19.92
C GLN A 17 -17.19 -5.15 -18.53
N ALA A 18 -18.38 -5.10 -17.95
CA ALA A 18 -18.52 -4.94 -16.52
C ALA A 18 -17.84 -6.16 -15.88
N ALA A 19 -16.53 -6.13 -15.78
CA ALA A 19 -15.82 -7.09 -14.97
C ALA A 19 -16.32 -6.92 -13.54
N ALA A 20 -16.81 -8.00 -12.95
CA ALA A 20 -17.02 -8.01 -11.50
C ALA A 20 -15.74 -7.47 -10.85
N ALA A 21 -15.85 -6.39 -10.09
CA ALA A 21 -14.72 -5.78 -9.43
C ALA A 21 -14.07 -6.84 -8.54
N GLN A 22 -12.90 -7.33 -8.95
CA GLN A 22 -12.10 -8.17 -8.09
C GLN A 22 -11.45 -7.28 -7.05
N THR A 23 -11.75 -7.54 -5.79
CA THR A 23 -11.16 -6.83 -4.68
C THR A 23 -9.81 -7.44 -4.38
N MET A 24 -8.74 -6.69 -4.60
CA MET A 24 -7.43 -7.05 -4.10
C MET A 24 -7.37 -6.84 -2.59
N THR A 25 -6.70 -7.74 -1.91
CA THR A 25 -6.47 -7.66 -0.47
C THR A 25 -5.00 -7.42 -0.21
N LEU A 26 -4.67 -6.38 0.54
CA LEU A 26 -3.33 -6.08 1.02
C LEU A 26 -3.27 -6.37 2.52
N THR A 27 -2.29 -7.17 2.94
CA THR A 27 -2.08 -7.53 4.34
C THR A 27 -0.62 -7.38 4.74
N SER A 28 -0.40 -7.24 6.04
CA SER A 28 0.94 -7.20 6.62
C SER A 28 0.93 -7.84 8.00
N PRO A 29 1.91 -8.69 8.33
CA PRO A 29 2.10 -9.16 9.70
C PRO A 29 2.64 -8.05 10.61
N ASP A 30 3.19 -6.99 10.05
CA ASP A 30 3.83 -5.90 10.81
C ASP A 30 2.91 -4.71 11.03
N ILE A 31 1.88 -4.55 10.19
CA ILE A 31 0.95 -3.41 10.26
C ILE A 31 -0.48 -3.92 10.21
N ALA A 32 -1.22 -3.72 11.29
CA ALA A 32 -2.65 -3.99 11.30
C ALA A 32 -3.45 -2.78 10.81
N PRO A 33 -4.59 -2.97 10.13
CA PRO A 33 -5.46 -1.87 9.72
C PRO A 33 -5.84 -0.98 10.89
N GLY A 34 -5.68 0.33 10.73
CA GLY A 34 -6.00 1.31 11.76
C GLY A 34 -5.04 1.37 12.94
N ALA A 35 -4.04 0.51 12.99
CA ALA A 35 -3.06 0.50 14.06
C ALA A 35 -1.93 1.51 13.81
N ARG A 36 -1.29 1.91 14.89
CA ARG A 36 -0.05 2.69 14.80
C ARG A 36 1.07 1.79 14.27
N ILE A 37 1.93 2.36 13.43
CA ILE A 37 3.14 1.69 12.95
C ILE A 37 4.08 1.46 14.13
N ALA A 38 4.65 0.25 14.21
CA ALA A 38 5.58 -0.12 15.26
C ALA A 38 6.94 0.61 15.09
N ASP A 39 7.65 0.75 16.19
CA ASP A 39 8.93 1.47 16.19
C ASP A 39 9.98 0.81 15.29
N GLU A 40 9.86 -0.50 15.04
CA GLU A 40 10.74 -1.21 14.10
C GLU A 40 10.69 -0.64 12.69
N GLN A 41 9.54 -0.11 12.25
CA GLN A 41 9.37 0.48 10.92
C GLN A 41 9.64 1.97 10.89
N VAL A 42 9.84 2.62 12.04
CA VAL A 42 10.09 4.05 12.12
C VAL A 42 11.49 4.37 11.64
N LEU A 43 11.64 5.49 10.93
CA LEU A 43 12.92 6.00 10.47
C LEU A 43 13.89 6.20 11.65
N ASN A 44 15.14 5.85 11.45
CA ASN A 44 16.23 6.23 12.35
C ASN A 44 16.98 7.43 11.74
N GLY A 45 16.53 8.62 12.06
CA GLY A 45 17.08 9.86 11.53
C GLY A 45 16.14 11.03 11.75
N PHE A 46 16.59 12.23 11.49
CA PHE A 46 15.82 13.48 11.63
C PHE A 46 15.10 13.63 12.98
N GLY A 47 15.75 13.20 14.06
CA GLY A 47 15.15 13.22 15.40
C GLY A 47 14.28 12.00 15.73
N CYS A 48 14.04 11.12 14.78
CA CYS A 48 13.33 9.86 15.01
C CYS A 48 14.32 8.76 15.39
N THR A 49 13.89 7.88 16.29
CA THR A 49 14.67 6.72 16.71
C THR A 49 13.85 5.46 16.50
N GLY A 50 14.05 4.79 15.38
CA GLY A 50 13.32 3.59 15.03
C GLY A 50 14.24 2.53 14.43
N GLY A 51 13.68 1.36 14.14
CA GLY A 51 14.41 0.25 13.53
C GLY A 51 14.72 0.44 12.05
N ASN A 52 14.02 1.33 11.39
CA ASN A 52 14.17 1.59 9.95
C ASN A 52 13.99 0.33 9.10
N ILE A 53 13.12 -0.56 9.51
CA ILE A 53 12.86 -1.84 8.84
C ILE A 53 11.59 -1.70 8.00
N SER A 54 11.68 -2.07 6.72
CA SER A 54 10.50 -2.10 5.86
C SER A 54 9.51 -3.15 6.35
N PRO A 55 8.20 -2.83 6.41
CA PRO A 55 7.20 -3.84 6.76
C PRO A 55 7.07 -4.89 5.65
N ALA A 56 6.81 -6.13 6.05
CA ALA A 56 6.44 -7.16 5.10
C ALA A 56 5.02 -6.90 4.59
N LEU A 57 4.82 -7.00 3.30
CA LEU A 57 3.52 -6.80 2.66
C LEU A 57 3.18 -8.00 1.80
N SER A 58 1.91 -8.37 1.80
CA SER A 58 1.39 -9.43 0.95
C SER A 58 0.09 -8.98 0.32
N TRP A 59 -0.15 -9.36 -0.91
CA TRP A 59 -1.42 -9.08 -1.57
C TRP A 59 -1.91 -10.28 -2.33
N SER A 60 -3.21 -10.35 -2.50
CA SER A 60 -3.92 -11.43 -3.17
C SER A 60 -5.13 -10.88 -3.92
N GLY A 61 -5.74 -11.73 -4.74
CA GLY A 61 -6.94 -11.35 -5.48
C GLY A 61 -6.68 -10.52 -6.72
N ALA A 62 -5.44 -10.52 -7.24
CA ALA A 62 -5.15 -9.83 -8.48
C ALA A 62 -5.94 -10.45 -9.66
N PRO A 63 -6.46 -9.63 -10.59
CA PRO A 63 -7.07 -10.15 -11.81
C PRO A 63 -6.13 -11.07 -12.57
N LYS A 64 -6.70 -12.08 -13.26
CA LYS A 64 -5.95 -13.13 -13.95
C LYS A 64 -4.91 -12.59 -14.94
N ASP A 65 -5.23 -11.52 -15.64
CA ASP A 65 -4.38 -10.94 -16.69
C ASP A 65 -3.45 -9.83 -16.20
N THR A 66 -3.27 -9.72 -14.88
CA THR A 66 -2.38 -8.73 -14.29
C THR A 66 -0.95 -8.88 -14.80
N LYS A 67 -0.37 -7.80 -15.28
CA LYS A 67 1.00 -7.76 -15.83
C LYS A 67 2.01 -7.14 -14.86
N SER A 68 1.56 -6.24 -14.00
CA SER A 68 2.42 -5.57 -13.03
C SER A 68 1.61 -5.02 -11.87
N PHE A 69 2.30 -4.56 -10.84
CA PHE A 69 1.72 -3.97 -9.65
C PHE A 69 2.35 -2.62 -9.37
N ALA A 70 1.57 -1.72 -8.80
CA ALA A 70 2.07 -0.48 -8.23
C ALA A 70 1.72 -0.45 -6.75
N LEU A 71 2.69 -0.13 -5.92
CA LEU A 71 2.50 0.05 -4.49
C LEU A 71 2.72 1.52 -4.17
N SER A 72 1.76 2.15 -3.51
CA SER A 72 1.88 3.52 -3.06
C SER A 72 1.73 3.62 -1.56
N VAL A 73 2.40 4.60 -0.97
CA VAL A 73 2.28 4.96 0.44
C VAL A 73 1.84 6.41 0.49
N TYR A 74 0.78 6.68 1.22
CA TYR A 74 0.22 8.02 1.34
C TYR A 74 0.09 8.42 2.79
N ASP A 75 0.69 9.55 3.15
CA ASP A 75 0.59 10.15 4.48
C ASP A 75 -0.26 11.42 4.40
N PRO A 76 -1.54 11.36 4.83
CA PRO A 76 -2.42 12.53 4.83
C PRO A 76 -2.04 13.57 5.89
N ASP A 77 -1.24 13.19 6.88
CA ASP A 77 -0.85 14.06 8.00
C ASP A 77 0.47 14.78 7.77
N ALA A 78 1.12 14.51 6.63
CA ALA A 78 2.34 15.24 6.28
C ALA A 78 2.04 16.74 6.16
N PRO A 79 2.97 17.64 6.61
CA PRO A 79 2.75 19.08 6.63
C PRO A 79 2.85 19.71 5.23
N THR A 80 2.06 19.18 4.31
CA THR A 80 1.86 19.70 2.96
C THR A 80 0.37 19.94 2.77
N GLY A 81 -0.06 20.79 1.89
CA GLY A 81 -1.48 21.11 1.75
C GLY A 81 -2.38 19.90 1.44
N SER A 82 -1.83 18.86 0.82
CA SER A 82 -2.59 17.69 0.34
C SER A 82 -2.10 16.33 0.90
N GLY A 83 -1.16 16.34 1.87
CA GLY A 83 -0.47 15.13 2.30
C GLY A 83 0.72 14.80 1.41
N PHE A 84 1.33 13.64 1.64
CA PHE A 84 2.51 13.20 0.89
C PHE A 84 2.50 11.71 0.62
#